data_1b2a30d9cd9a1e71b9e5ac10210027d8
#
_entry.id   1b2a30d9cd9a1e71b9e5ac10210027d8
#
_cell.length_a   1.000
_cell.length_b   1.000
_cell.length_c   1.000
_cell.angle_alpha   90.00
_cell.angle_beta   90.00
_cell.angle_gamma   90.00
#
_symmetry.space_group_name_H-M   'P 1'
#
loop_
_entity.id
_entity.type
_entity.pdbx_description
1 polymer ?
#
loop_
_entity_poly.entity_id
_entity_poly.type
_entity_poly.pdbx_seq_one_letter_code
_entity_poly.pdbx_strand_id
1 'polypeptide(L)'
;LKLALGMDLDPNGPSAPISANIQDAATDQKYFNEPLVNIIPFACNACPPKQIRITDSCQGCLSHPCMNVCPKDAIYLDKDKHCHIDQDKCIKCGRCFNQCPYHAISKIERPCAAACGMDAIESDELGRAKINYDKCVSCGQCLVSCPFSAIADKSQIFQLIQAIKRGDQVIAEVAPAFVGQFGPLASPEKVRAALRKIGFAHIYEVARGADIGAVEEAEEYIKNVPTGKLPFLATSCCPSWIMMAKQQFPQIA
;
A
#
# COMPACT_ATOMS: atom_id res chain seq x y z
N LEU A 1 15.71 -6.17 -7.38
CA LEU A 1 15.85 -7.00 -8.58
C LEU A 1 15.01 -8.29 -8.48
N LYS A 2 15.14 -9.09 -7.40
CA LYS A 2 14.40 -10.36 -7.27
C LYS A 2 12.88 -10.19 -7.35
N LEU A 3 12.33 -9.20 -6.64
CA LEU A 3 10.89 -8.89 -6.72
C LEU A 3 10.46 -8.52 -8.16
N ALA A 4 11.29 -7.77 -8.88
CA ALA A 4 11.03 -7.44 -10.29
C ALA A 4 11.05 -8.68 -11.21
N LEU A 5 11.64 -9.78 -10.77
CA LEU A 5 11.64 -11.07 -11.46
C LEU A 5 10.54 -12.02 -10.98
N GLY A 6 9.66 -11.58 -10.08
CA GLY A 6 8.60 -12.41 -9.47
C GLY A 6 9.08 -13.31 -8.32
N MET A 7 10.36 -13.22 -7.96
CA MET A 7 11.00 -14.07 -6.95
C MET A 7 10.81 -13.52 -5.55
N ASP A 8 10.96 -14.38 -4.55
CA ASP A 8 11.06 -13.96 -3.16
C ASP A 8 12.38 -13.26 -2.85
N LEU A 9 12.39 -12.50 -1.75
CA LEU A 9 13.61 -11.92 -1.22
C LEU A 9 14.55 -13.02 -0.74
N ASP A 10 15.85 -12.81 -0.97
CA ASP A 10 16.85 -13.78 -0.53
C ASP A 10 16.95 -13.79 1.00
N PRO A 11 16.81 -14.94 1.65
CA PRO A 11 16.93 -15.04 3.11
C PRO A 11 18.33 -14.65 3.62
N ASN A 12 19.38 -14.82 2.80
CA ASN A 12 20.75 -14.42 3.14
C ASN A 12 20.99 -12.91 2.99
N GLY A 13 19.99 -12.17 2.58
CA GLY A 13 19.99 -10.72 2.58
C GLY A 13 21.02 -10.08 1.65
N PRO A 14 21.64 -8.97 2.10
CA PRO A 14 22.58 -8.21 1.26
C PRO A 14 23.86 -8.97 0.92
N SER A 15 24.15 -10.05 1.60
CA SER A 15 25.33 -10.89 1.36
C SER A 15 25.16 -11.87 0.21
N ALA A 16 23.94 -12.08 -0.28
CA ALA A 16 23.68 -12.97 -1.40
C ALA A 16 24.07 -12.31 -2.73
N PRO A 17 24.70 -13.05 -3.66
CA PRO A 17 24.95 -12.55 -5.00
C PRO A 17 23.64 -12.10 -5.68
N ILE A 18 23.69 -10.99 -6.43
CA ILE A 18 22.51 -10.46 -7.15
C ILE A 18 21.95 -11.52 -8.13
N SER A 19 22.82 -12.36 -8.66
CA SER A 19 22.47 -13.44 -9.60
C SER A 19 22.06 -14.75 -8.93
N ALA A 20 22.04 -14.84 -7.60
CA ALA A 20 21.66 -16.09 -6.91
C ALA A 20 20.24 -16.50 -7.32
N ASN A 21 20.09 -17.75 -7.75
CA ASN A 21 18.80 -18.39 -8.10
C ASN A 21 18.00 -17.70 -9.23
N ILE A 22 18.61 -16.81 -10.03
CA ILE A 22 17.91 -16.14 -11.15
C ILE A 22 17.38 -17.17 -12.16
N GLN A 23 18.06 -18.32 -12.30
CA GLN A 23 17.65 -19.39 -13.21
C GLN A 23 16.26 -19.94 -12.88
N ASP A 24 15.83 -19.89 -11.62
CA ASP A 24 14.51 -20.37 -11.22
C ASP A 24 13.38 -19.54 -11.84
N ALA A 25 13.64 -18.24 -12.10
CA ALA A 25 12.71 -17.36 -12.81
C ALA A 25 12.85 -17.41 -14.34
N ALA A 26 13.86 -18.10 -14.87
CA ALA A 26 14.11 -18.28 -16.32
C ALA A 26 13.21 -19.40 -16.88
N THR A 27 11.92 -19.27 -16.72
CA THR A 27 10.92 -20.22 -17.19
C THR A 27 10.03 -19.60 -18.26
N ASP A 28 9.52 -20.44 -19.17
CA ASP A 28 8.56 -20.04 -20.19
C ASP A 28 7.13 -19.89 -19.65
N GLN A 29 6.89 -20.39 -18.46
CA GLN A 29 5.61 -20.29 -17.77
C GLN A 29 5.56 -19.05 -16.89
N LYS A 30 4.34 -18.68 -16.50
CA LYS A 30 4.13 -17.63 -15.49
C LYS A 30 4.86 -18.00 -14.20
N TYR A 31 5.84 -17.18 -13.82
CA TYR A 31 6.55 -17.31 -12.56
C TYR A 31 6.10 -16.20 -11.61
N PHE A 32 5.37 -16.59 -10.60
CA PHE A 32 4.86 -15.65 -9.60
C PHE A 32 4.59 -16.38 -8.30
N ASN A 33 5.33 -16.00 -7.26
CA ASN A 33 5.11 -16.46 -5.90
C ASN A 33 4.36 -15.40 -5.10
N GLU A 34 3.26 -15.76 -4.47
CA GLU A 34 2.64 -14.88 -3.48
C GLU A 34 3.55 -14.72 -2.25
N PRO A 35 3.49 -13.60 -1.54
CA PRO A 35 2.56 -12.46 -1.71
C PRO A 35 3.06 -11.42 -2.72
N LEU A 36 2.12 -10.65 -3.28
CA LEU A 36 2.42 -9.61 -4.28
C LEU A 36 3.26 -8.46 -3.70
N VAL A 37 2.87 -7.92 -2.56
CA VAL A 37 3.54 -6.76 -1.92
C VAL A 37 4.49 -7.24 -0.84
N ASN A 38 5.73 -6.78 -0.89
CA ASN A 38 6.79 -7.21 0.01
C ASN A 38 7.54 -6.04 0.62
N ILE A 39 7.98 -6.21 1.87
CA ILE A 39 8.90 -5.28 2.53
C ILE A 39 10.32 -5.78 2.34
N ILE A 40 11.22 -4.89 1.90
CA ILE A 40 12.65 -5.14 1.80
C ILE A 40 13.28 -4.78 3.15
N PRO A 41 13.64 -5.75 4.00
CA PRO A 41 14.05 -5.48 5.38
C PRO A 41 15.26 -4.57 5.50
N PHE A 42 16.20 -4.65 4.53
CA PHE A 42 17.44 -3.86 4.53
C PHE A 42 17.22 -2.40 4.14
N ALA A 43 16.13 -2.10 3.42
CA ALA A 43 15.76 -0.75 3.03
C ALA A 43 14.79 -0.12 4.04
N CYS A 44 14.25 -0.90 4.97
CA CYS A 44 13.29 -0.41 5.95
C CYS A 44 14.00 0.40 7.05
N ASN A 45 13.62 1.66 7.19
CA ASN A 45 14.20 2.60 8.17
C ASN A 45 13.69 2.38 9.62
N ALA A 46 12.95 1.30 9.91
CA ALA A 46 12.37 1.06 11.22
C ALA A 46 11.64 2.30 11.81
N CYS A 47 10.83 2.95 10.97
CA CYS A 47 10.08 4.13 11.40
C CYS A 47 9.26 3.82 12.66
N PRO A 48 9.20 4.74 13.63
CA PRO A 48 8.51 4.47 14.89
C PRO A 48 7.02 4.19 14.67
N PRO A 49 6.41 3.32 15.47
CA PRO A 49 4.98 3.11 15.45
C PRO A 49 4.25 4.36 15.93
N LYS A 50 2.93 4.37 15.78
CA LYS A 50 2.08 5.49 16.21
C LYS A 50 2.33 5.84 17.66
N GLN A 51 2.71 7.10 17.90
CA GLN A 51 2.95 7.64 19.24
C GLN A 51 2.72 9.15 19.27
N ILE A 52 2.43 9.65 20.45
CA ILE A 52 2.37 11.09 20.73
C ILE A 52 3.61 11.43 21.55
N ARG A 53 4.36 12.44 21.13
CA ARG A 53 5.56 12.92 21.85
C ARG A 53 5.45 14.39 22.17
N ILE A 54 5.96 14.78 23.31
CA ILE A 54 6.23 16.18 23.64
C ILE A 54 7.68 16.46 23.27
N THR A 55 7.90 17.54 22.55
CA THR A 55 9.21 17.97 22.06
C THR A 55 9.83 18.99 23.04
N ASP A 56 11.11 19.30 22.83
CA ASP A 56 11.86 20.30 23.61
C ASP A 56 11.29 21.73 23.50
N SER A 57 10.34 21.94 22.59
CA SER A 57 9.56 23.19 22.49
C SER A 57 8.55 23.40 23.63
N CYS A 58 8.42 22.43 24.54
CA CYS A 58 7.54 22.54 25.70
C CYS A 58 7.98 23.67 26.61
N GLN A 59 7.07 24.62 26.89
CA GLN A 59 7.36 25.79 27.72
C GLN A 59 7.01 25.59 29.19
N GLY A 60 6.58 24.39 29.60
CA GLY A 60 6.15 24.16 30.98
C GLY A 60 5.06 25.14 31.46
N CYS A 61 4.08 25.42 30.58
CA CYS A 61 3.07 26.46 30.82
C CYS A 61 2.24 26.18 32.09
N LEU A 62 1.89 27.23 32.85
CA LEU A 62 1.20 27.10 34.14
C LEU A 62 -0.17 26.40 34.07
N SER A 63 -0.89 26.56 32.97
CA SER A 63 -2.25 25.99 32.82
C SER A 63 -2.28 24.52 32.45
N HIS A 64 -1.16 23.96 31.96
CA HIS A 64 -1.01 22.54 31.54
C HIS A 64 -2.20 21.96 30.76
N PRO A 65 -2.69 22.62 29.69
CA PRO A 65 -3.91 22.17 29.01
C PRO A 65 -3.78 20.77 28.43
N CYS A 66 -2.58 20.34 28.10
CA CYS A 66 -2.31 18.98 27.63
C CYS A 66 -2.56 17.91 28.72
N MET A 67 -2.24 18.21 29.97
CA MET A 67 -2.52 17.32 31.11
C MET A 67 -4.02 17.26 31.39
N ASN A 68 -4.67 18.43 31.46
CA ASN A 68 -6.09 18.56 31.79
C ASN A 68 -7.00 17.84 30.80
N VAL A 69 -6.60 17.75 29.52
CA VAL A 69 -7.40 17.08 28.47
C VAL A 69 -7.13 15.58 28.36
N CYS A 70 -6.12 15.08 29.07
CA CYS A 70 -5.70 13.68 28.94
C CYS A 70 -6.67 12.74 29.69
N PRO A 71 -7.45 11.88 29.00
CA PRO A 71 -8.43 11.01 29.65
C PRO A 71 -7.83 9.83 30.41
N LYS A 72 -6.49 9.66 30.32
CA LYS A 72 -5.74 8.56 30.95
C LYS A 72 -4.65 9.05 31.89
N ASP A 73 -4.60 10.35 32.17
CA ASP A 73 -3.57 10.97 33.02
C ASP A 73 -2.14 10.52 32.65
N ALA A 74 -1.93 10.33 31.31
CA ALA A 74 -0.66 9.84 30.79
C ALA A 74 0.41 10.93 30.65
N ILE A 75 0.12 12.19 31.03
CA ILE A 75 1.06 13.31 30.90
C ILE A 75 1.47 13.74 32.30
N TYR A 76 2.76 13.84 32.52
CA TYR A 76 3.34 14.26 33.79
C TYR A 76 4.42 15.31 33.58
N LEU A 77 4.75 16.05 34.65
CA LEU A 77 5.81 17.06 34.68
C LEU A 77 7.09 16.41 35.23
N ASP A 78 8.23 16.80 34.66
CA ASP A 78 9.54 16.51 35.24
C ASP A 78 9.96 17.62 36.24
N LYS A 79 11.18 17.48 36.74
CA LYS A 79 11.76 18.45 37.71
C LYS A 79 11.97 19.84 37.10
N ASP A 80 12.16 19.92 35.82
CA ASP A 80 12.38 21.14 35.05
C ASP A 80 11.07 21.75 34.51
N LYS A 81 9.94 21.22 34.95
CA LYS A 81 8.58 21.63 34.57
C LYS A 81 8.23 21.34 33.12
N HIS A 82 8.98 20.48 32.44
CA HIS A 82 8.61 20.01 31.11
C HIS A 82 7.62 18.82 31.20
N CYS A 83 6.66 18.84 30.31
CA CYS A 83 5.70 17.74 30.20
C CYS A 83 6.29 16.55 29.44
N HIS A 84 5.99 15.35 29.92
CA HIS A 84 6.31 14.08 29.28
C HIS A 84 5.08 13.21 29.16
N ILE A 85 5.09 12.25 28.22
CA ILE A 85 4.00 11.31 28.03
C ILE A 85 4.48 9.91 28.40
N ASP A 86 3.79 9.30 29.33
CA ASP A 86 3.88 7.86 29.61
C ASP A 86 3.24 7.10 28.45
N GLN A 87 4.06 6.44 27.63
CA GLN A 87 3.61 5.76 26.41
C GLN A 87 2.78 4.51 26.71
N ASP A 88 2.95 3.92 27.90
CA ASP A 88 2.21 2.72 28.33
C ASP A 88 0.76 3.07 28.72
N LYS A 89 0.57 4.26 29.31
CA LYS A 89 -0.77 4.78 29.63
C LYS A 89 -1.44 5.46 28.45
N CYS A 90 -0.65 5.96 27.48
CA CYS A 90 -1.14 6.79 26.39
C CYS A 90 -1.94 5.98 25.37
N ILE A 91 -3.22 6.27 25.21
CA ILE A 91 -4.09 5.68 24.19
C ILE A 91 -3.98 6.34 22.81
N LYS A 92 -3.02 7.23 22.62
CA LYS A 92 -2.68 7.89 21.33
C LYS A 92 -3.85 8.66 20.68
N CYS A 93 -4.81 9.13 21.47
CA CYS A 93 -6.02 9.82 20.99
C CYS A 93 -5.74 11.21 20.38
N GLY A 94 -4.59 11.82 20.68
CA GLY A 94 -4.16 13.11 20.13
C GLY A 94 -4.86 14.35 20.70
N ARG A 95 -5.69 14.25 21.74
CA ARG A 95 -6.37 15.42 22.34
C ARG A 95 -5.39 16.47 22.81
N CYS A 96 -4.30 16.07 23.47
CA CYS A 96 -3.25 16.95 23.96
C CYS A 96 -2.55 17.72 22.83
N PHE A 97 -2.38 17.09 21.65
CA PHE A 97 -1.81 17.73 20.46
C PHE A 97 -2.58 18.99 20.07
N ASN A 98 -3.92 18.90 20.04
CA ASN A 98 -4.77 20.02 19.63
C ASN A 98 -4.87 21.12 20.69
N GLN A 99 -4.53 20.84 21.94
CA GLN A 99 -4.64 21.78 23.06
C GLN A 99 -3.34 22.52 23.39
N CYS A 100 -2.21 22.10 22.81
CA CYS A 100 -0.95 22.75 23.11
C CYS A 100 -0.81 24.08 22.36
N PRO A 101 -0.81 25.24 23.03
CA PRO A 101 -0.71 26.54 22.38
C PRO A 101 0.68 26.82 21.79
N TYR A 102 1.69 26.06 22.22
CA TYR A 102 3.07 26.17 21.74
C TYR A 102 3.40 25.15 20.64
N HIS A 103 2.44 24.34 20.23
CA HIS A 103 2.65 23.26 19.25
C HIS A 103 3.82 22.33 19.60
N ALA A 104 4.11 22.17 20.88
CA ALA A 104 5.20 21.36 21.39
C ALA A 104 4.89 19.84 21.39
N ILE A 105 3.72 19.43 20.91
CA ILE A 105 3.31 18.01 20.86
C ILE A 105 3.27 17.58 19.40
N SER A 106 3.90 16.45 19.11
CA SER A 106 3.93 15.87 17.77
C SER A 106 3.23 14.51 17.73
N LYS A 107 2.54 14.25 16.63
CA LYS A 107 2.03 12.91 16.27
C LYS A 107 3.05 12.28 15.35
N ILE A 108 3.57 11.15 15.76
CA ILE A 108 4.53 10.36 14.97
C ILE A 108 3.82 9.08 14.57
N GLU A 109 3.89 8.75 13.31
CA GLU A 109 3.32 7.52 12.78
C GLU A 109 4.13 7.04 11.58
N ARG A 110 4.30 5.73 11.49
CA ARG A 110 4.95 5.08 10.36
C ARG A 110 4.11 5.30 9.10
N PRO A 111 4.63 5.92 8.02
CA PRO A 111 3.81 6.27 6.86
C PRO A 111 3.10 5.08 6.21
N CYS A 112 3.76 3.92 6.10
CA CYS A 112 3.16 2.72 5.53
C CYS A 112 2.03 2.16 6.39
N ALA A 113 2.10 2.27 7.73
CA ALA A 113 1.03 1.85 8.62
C ALA A 113 -0.13 2.86 8.61
N ALA A 114 0.18 4.16 8.60
CA ALA A 114 -0.83 5.22 8.50
C ALA A 114 -1.68 5.12 7.23
N ALA A 115 -1.07 4.68 6.13
CA ALA A 115 -1.74 4.49 4.85
C ALA A 115 -2.49 3.15 4.73
N CYS A 116 -2.30 2.22 5.68
CA CYS A 116 -2.90 0.91 5.61
C CYS A 116 -4.31 0.90 6.22
N GLY A 117 -5.34 0.94 5.37
CA GLY A 117 -6.74 0.87 5.82
C GLY A 117 -7.16 -0.48 6.44
N MET A 118 -6.30 -1.50 6.34
CA MET A 118 -6.54 -2.84 6.88
C MET A 118 -5.78 -3.14 8.17
N ASP A 119 -5.01 -2.18 8.71
CA ASP A 119 -4.13 -2.36 9.87
C ASP A 119 -3.20 -3.60 9.74
N ALA A 120 -2.74 -3.86 8.51
CA ALA A 120 -1.93 -5.03 8.18
C ALA A 120 -0.41 -4.80 8.39
N ILE A 121 0.02 -3.60 8.77
CA ILE A 121 1.45 -3.29 8.98
C ILE A 121 1.78 -3.33 10.47
N GLU A 122 2.54 -4.33 10.83
CA GLU A 122 3.04 -4.59 12.18
C GLU A 122 4.52 -4.23 12.30
N SER A 123 5.12 -4.44 13.47
CA SER A 123 6.56 -4.33 13.69
C SER A 123 7.18 -5.72 13.88
N ASP A 124 8.37 -5.94 13.31
CA ASP A 124 9.19 -7.09 13.65
C ASP A 124 9.99 -6.83 14.96
N GLU A 125 10.80 -7.79 15.37
CA GLU A 125 11.64 -7.72 16.58
C GLU A 125 12.66 -6.57 16.56
N LEU A 126 13.04 -6.11 15.38
CA LEU A 126 13.97 -4.99 15.17
C LEU A 126 13.23 -3.65 14.95
N GLY A 127 11.92 -3.61 15.14
CA GLY A 127 11.09 -2.42 14.94
C GLY A 127 10.85 -2.07 13.48
N ARG A 128 11.25 -2.93 12.51
CA ARG A 128 10.99 -2.72 11.09
C ARG A 128 9.55 -3.08 10.75
N ALA A 129 9.04 -2.54 9.66
CA ALA A 129 7.71 -2.90 9.18
C ALA A 129 7.65 -4.38 8.77
N LYS A 130 6.55 -5.04 9.11
CA LYS A 130 6.20 -6.41 8.71
C LYS A 130 4.76 -6.43 8.24
N ILE A 131 4.48 -7.08 7.13
CA ILE A 131 3.10 -7.25 6.62
C ILE A 131 2.50 -8.49 7.25
N ASN A 132 1.31 -8.32 7.84
CA ASN A 132 0.44 -9.43 8.21
C ASN A 132 -0.40 -9.79 6.98
N TYR A 133 -0.08 -10.88 6.32
CA TYR A 133 -0.70 -11.28 5.07
C TYR A 133 -2.13 -11.80 5.23
N ASP A 134 -2.53 -12.19 6.44
CA ASP A 134 -3.92 -12.58 6.72
C ASP A 134 -4.88 -11.38 6.65
N LYS A 135 -4.35 -10.17 6.89
CA LYS A 135 -5.09 -8.91 6.81
C LYS A 135 -4.85 -8.16 5.48
N CYS A 136 -3.73 -8.43 4.83
CA CYS A 136 -3.31 -7.66 3.66
C CYS A 136 -4.17 -7.99 2.44
N VAL A 137 -4.71 -6.96 1.79
CA VAL A 137 -5.49 -7.07 0.54
C VAL A 137 -4.69 -6.64 -0.69
N SER A 138 -3.39 -6.53 -0.59
CA SER A 138 -2.46 -6.20 -1.69
C SER A 138 -2.79 -4.90 -2.46
N CYS A 139 -3.39 -3.90 -1.79
CA CYS A 139 -3.81 -2.64 -2.44
C CYS A 139 -2.65 -1.70 -2.83
N GLY A 140 -1.44 -1.92 -2.32
CA GLY A 140 -0.25 -1.13 -2.65
C GLY A 140 -0.11 0.22 -1.95
N GLN A 141 -1.05 0.67 -1.10
CA GLN A 141 -0.98 1.99 -0.44
C GLN A 141 0.28 2.18 0.41
N CYS A 142 0.73 1.12 1.08
CA CYS A 142 1.97 1.14 1.85
C CYS A 142 3.22 1.36 0.99
N LEU A 143 3.20 0.85 -0.26
CA LEU A 143 4.30 1.02 -1.23
C LEU A 143 4.43 2.50 -1.63
N VAL A 144 3.32 3.12 -2.01
CA VAL A 144 3.29 4.54 -2.43
C VAL A 144 3.68 5.47 -1.27
N SER A 145 3.31 5.10 -0.03
CA SER A 145 3.54 5.93 1.15
C SER A 145 4.93 5.78 1.77
N CYS A 146 5.73 4.82 1.32
CA CYS A 146 7.05 4.58 1.90
C CYS A 146 8.11 5.55 1.33
N PRO A 147 8.62 6.52 2.10
CA PRO A 147 9.60 7.50 1.60
C PRO A 147 10.99 6.88 1.34
N PHE A 148 11.22 5.65 1.80
CA PHE A 148 12.48 4.93 1.63
C PHE A 148 12.43 3.90 0.50
N SER A 149 11.30 3.79 -0.21
CA SER A 149 11.06 2.75 -1.22
C SER A 149 11.38 1.33 -0.71
N ALA A 150 11.16 1.12 0.60
CA ALA A 150 11.41 -0.16 1.26
C ALA A 150 10.30 -1.19 1.03
N ILE A 151 9.26 -0.84 0.31
CA ILE A 151 8.15 -1.73 -0.03
C ILE A 151 8.06 -1.78 -1.55
N ALA A 152 7.99 -2.97 -2.09
CA ALA A 152 7.91 -3.19 -3.52
C ALA A 152 6.96 -4.35 -3.84
N ASP A 153 6.37 -4.30 -5.02
CA ASP A 153 5.59 -5.38 -5.58
C ASP A 153 6.44 -6.34 -6.41
N LYS A 154 5.94 -7.54 -6.59
CA LYS A 154 6.52 -8.50 -7.53
C LYS A 154 6.00 -8.25 -8.94
N SER A 155 6.85 -8.40 -9.92
CA SER A 155 6.50 -8.29 -11.33
C SER A 155 7.01 -9.48 -12.14
N GLN A 156 6.61 -9.56 -13.40
CA GLN A 156 6.98 -10.62 -14.33
C GLN A 156 7.75 -10.07 -15.54
N ILE A 157 8.52 -9.02 -15.33
CA ILE A 157 9.21 -8.32 -16.42
C ILE A 157 10.21 -9.23 -17.16
N PHE A 158 10.80 -10.21 -16.46
CA PHE A 158 11.75 -11.14 -17.08
C PHE A 158 11.05 -12.08 -18.07
N GLN A 159 9.94 -12.69 -17.67
CA GLN A 159 9.14 -13.58 -18.53
C GLN A 159 8.59 -12.82 -19.72
N LEU A 160 8.14 -11.58 -19.52
CA LEU A 160 7.69 -10.70 -20.60
C LEU A 160 8.80 -10.45 -21.63
N ILE A 161 10.01 -10.08 -21.18
CA ILE A 161 11.15 -9.84 -22.06
C ILE A 161 11.52 -11.12 -22.84
N GLN A 162 11.48 -12.28 -22.19
CA GLN A 162 11.75 -13.55 -22.84
C GLN A 162 10.70 -13.89 -23.90
N ALA A 163 9.41 -13.70 -23.60
CA ALA A 163 8.34 -13.92 -24.55
C ALA A 163 8.48 -13.04 -25.81
N ILE A 164 8.76 -11.76 -25.62
CA ILE A 164 8.99 -10.81 -26.73
C ILE A 164 10.22 -11.26 -27.56
N LYS A 165 11.33 -11.66 -26.91
CA LYS A 165 12.54 -12.09 -27.60
C LYS A 165 12.36 -13.39 -28.39
N ARG A 166 11.51 -14.28 -27.94
CA ARG A 166 11.16 -15.52 -28.70
C ARG A 166 10.27 -15.23 -29.90
N GLY A 167 9.67 -14.05 -29.98
CA GLY A 167 8.72 -13.71 -31.02
C GLY A 167 7.28 -14.16 -30.73
N ASP A 168 6.97 -14.42 -29.46
CA ASP A 168 5.62 -14.75 -29.02
C ASP A 168 4.69 -13.55 -29.28
N GLN A 169 3.41 -13.84 -29.55
CA GLN A 169 2.40 -12.80 -29.67
C GLN A 169 1.97 -12.30 -28.28
N VAL A 170 2.69 -11.32 -27.76
CA VAL A 170 2.40 -10.71 -26.45
C VAL A 170 1.42 -9.57 -26.62
N ILE A 171 0.35 -9.61 -25.86
CA ILE A 171 -0.71 -8.59 -25.85
C ILE A 171 -0.56 -7.74 -24.59
N ALA A 172 -0.65 -6.41 -24.72
CA ALA A 172 -0.69 -5.50 -23.59
C ALA A 172 -2.14 -5.11 -23.28
N GLU A 173 -2.58 -5.33 -22.06
CA GLU A 173 -3.80 -4.76 -21.50
C GLU A 173 -3.42 -3.58 -20.61
N VAL A 174 -3.87 -2.38 -20.98
CA VAL A 174 -3.44 -1.14 -20.32
C VAL A 174 -4.58 -0.57 -19.50
N ALA A 175 -4.38 -0.53 -18.18
CA ALA A 175 -5.36 0.03 -17.25
C ALA A 175 -5.55 1.54 -17.48
N PRO A 176 -6.75 2.12 -17.24
CA PRO A 176 -7.02 3.55 -17.44
C PRO A 176 -6.06 4.48 -16.68
N ALA A 177 -5.53 4.01 -15.56
CA ALA A 177 -4.59 4.76 -14.72
C ALA A 177 -3.26 5.12 -15.40
N PHE A 178 -2.96 4.58 -16.61
CA PHE A 178 -1.73 4.94 -17.34
C PHE A 178 -1.74 6.39 -17.84
N VAL A 179 -2.90 6.98 -17.99
CA VAL A 179 -3.04 8.35 -18.50
C VAL A 179 -2.40 9.34 -17.51
N GLY A 180 -1.49 10.17 -18.02
CA GLY A 180 -0.76 11.16 -17.24
C GLY A 180 0.49 10.64 -16.52
N GLN A 181 0.74 9.32 -16.42
CA GLN A 181 1.91 8.78 -15.73
C GLN A 181 3.24 9.08 -16.42
N PHE A 182 3.24 9.25 -17.73
CA PHE A 182 4.44 9.49 -18.54
C PHE A 182 4.64 10.97 -18.90
N GLY A 183 3.98 11.86 -18.15
CA GLY A 183 4.06 13.31 -18.34
C GLY A 183 3.07 13.87 -19.39
N PRO A 184 2.97 15.20 -19.47
CA PRO A 184 1.90 15.87 -20.24
C PRO A 184 1.99 15.69 -21.76
N LEU A 185 3.15 15.29 -22.27
CA LEU A 185 3.37 15.07 -23.70
C LEU A 185 3.10 13.63 -24.17
N ALA A 186 2.82 12.72 -23.23
CA ALA A 186 2.55 11.32 -23.51
C ALA A 186 1.04 11.07 -23.64
N SER A 187 0.51 11.31 -24.85
CA SER A 187 -0.87 10.96 -25.17
C SER A 187 -1.06 9.43 -25.19
N PRO A 188 -2.31 8.92 -25.01
CA PRO A 188 -2.61 7.49 -25.11
C PRO A 188 -2.10 6.86 -26.43
N GLU A 189 -2.20 7.57 -27.55
CA GLU A 189 -1.70 7.13 -28.85
C GLU A 189 -0.18 6.93 -28.86
N LYS A 190 0.54 7.85 -28.23
CA LYS A 190 2.01 7.76 -28.11
C LYS A 190 2.41 6.58 -27.23
N VAL A 191 1.70 6.33 -26.13
CA VAL A 191 1.94 5.18 -25.27
C VAL A 191 1.69 3.88 -26.03
N ARG A 192 0.57 3.77 -26.76
CA ARG A 192 0.30 2.62 -27.64
C ARG A 192 1.39 2.41 -28.69
N ALA A 193 1.83 3.50 -29.34
CA ALA A 193 2.92 3.42 -30.32
C ALA A 193 4.25 2.97 -29.68
N ALA A 194 4.56 3.42 -28.47
CA ALA A 194 5.74 3.00 -27.73
C ALA A 194 5.69 1.51 -27.36
N LEU A 195 4.55 1.02 -26.87
CA LEU A 195 4.37 -0.40 -26.56
C LEU A 195 4.56 -1.29 -27.79
N ARG A 196 4.03 -0.89 -28.97
CA ARG A 196 4.29 -1.59 -30.21
C ARG A 196 5.79 -1.63 -30.56
N LYS A 197 6.50 -0.53 -30.37
CA LYS A 197 7.95 -0.47 -30.60
C LYS A 197 8.75 -1.35 -29.63
N ILE A 198 8.24 -1.58 -28.42
CA ILE A 198 8.85 -2.49 -27.44
C ILE A 198 8.69 -3.96 -27.90
N GLY A 199 7.64 -4.27 -28.65
CA GLY A 199 7.44 -5.62 -29.21
C GLY A 199 6.10 -6.25 -28.87
N PHE A 200 5.14 -5.50 -28.30
CA PHE A 200 3.79 -5.99 -28.10
C PHE A 200 3.05 -6.09 -29.44
N ALA A 201 2.44 -7.25 -29.70
CA ALA A 201 1.67 -7.51 -30.92
C ALA A 201 0.38 -6.68 -30.96
N HIS A 202 -0.35 -6.65 -29.86
CA HIS A 202 -1.58 -5.88 -29.71
C HIS A 202 -1.62 -5.13 -28.39
N ILE A 203 -2.36 -4.01 -28.37
CA ILE A 203 -2.57 -3.19 -27.18
C ILE A 203 -4.06 -2.93 -27.05
N TYR A 204 -4.63 -3.33 -25.90
CA TYR A 204 -6.02 -3.08 -25.54
C TYR A 204 -6.09 -2.16 -24.32
N GLU A 205 -6.97 -1.19 -24.39
CA GLU A 205 -7.31 -0.35 -23.25
C GLU A 205 -8.42 -1.05 -22.44
N VAL A 206 -8.14 -1.35 -21.18
CA VAL A 206 -9.09 -2.01 -20.26
C VAL A 206 -10.37 -1.18 -20.08
N ALA A 207 -10.29 0.16 -20.27
CA ALA A 207 -11.45 1.04 -20.27
C ALA A 207 -12.56 0.60 -21.24
N ARG A 208 -12.21 0.02 -22.39
CA ARG A 208 -13.21 -0.50 -23.35
C ARG A 208 -13.96 -1.73 -22.80
N GLY A 209 -13.26 -2.57 -22.03
CA GLY A 209 -13.89 -3.67 -21.31
C GLY A 209 -14.83 -3.16 -20.20
N ALA A 210 -14.42 -2.10 -19.50
CA ALA A 210 -15.26 -1.46 -18.50
C ALA A 210 -16.54 -0.85 -19.10
N ASP A 211 -16.48 -0.26 -20.30
CA ASP A 211 -17.68 0.24 -20.99
C ASP A 211 -18.68 -0.89 -21.29
N ILE A 212 -18.18 -2.06 -21.71
CA ILE A 212 -19.02 -3.24 -21.96
C ILE A 212 -19.62 -3.75 -20.65
N GLY A 213 -18.79 -3.91 -19.61
CA GLY A 213 -19.22 -4.35 -18.28
C GLY A 213 -20.28 -3.43 -17.68
N ALA A 214 -20.14 -2.11 -17.85
CA ALA A 214 -21.11 -1.14 -17.35
C ALA A 214 -22.51 -1.32 -17.94
N VAL A 215 -22.63 -1.74 -19.21
CA VAL A 215 -23.91 -2.05 -19.84
C VAL A 215 -24.53 -3.32 -19.23
N GLU A 216 -23.74 -4.36 -19.08
CA GLU A 216 -24.19 -5.64 -18.47
C GLU A 216 -24.61 -5.44 -17.01
N GLU A 217 -23.83 -4.68 -16.23
CA GLU A 217 -24.14 -4.34 -14.83
C GLU A 217 -25.42 -3.50 -14.71
N ALA A 218 -25.65 -2.56 -15.64
CA ALA A 218 -26.87 -1.76 -15.66
C ALA A 218 -28.10 -2.64 -15.95
N GLU A 219 -28.01 -3.58 -16.89
CA GLU A 219 -29.07 -4.55 -17.18
C GLU A 219 -29.35 -5.46 -15.98
N GLU A 220 -28.30 -5.94 -15.31
CA GLU A 220 -28.42 -6.75 -14.09
C GLU A 220 -29.11 -5.96 -12.96
N TYR A 221 -28.73 -4.70 -12.76
CA TYR A 221 -29.36 -3.81 -11.79
C TYR A 221 -30.86 -3.67 -12.06
N ILE A 222 -31.24 -3.31 -13.28
CA ILE A 222 -32.63 -3.09 -13.68
C ILE A 222 -33.47 -4.37 -13.48
N LYS A 223 -32.89 -5.53 -13.73
CA LYS A 223 -33.55 -6.83 -13.63
C LYS A 223 -33.75 -7.32 -12.20
N ASN A 224 -32.80 -7.02 -11.30
CA ASN A 224 -32.72 -7.69 -10.01
C ASN A 224 -32.98 -6.77 -8.82
N VAL A 225 -32.55 -5.49 -8.86
CA VAL A 225 -32.70 -4.59 -7.71
C VAL A 225 -34.11 -4.01 -7.59
N PRO A 226 -34.72 -3.43 -8.65
CA PRO A 226 -36.09 -2.92 -8.55
C PRO A 226 -37.15 -4.01 -8.28
N THR A 227 -36.84 -5.26 -8.63
CA THR A 227 -37.73 -6.41 -8.41
C THR A 227 -37.58 -7.02 -7.00
N GLY A 228 -36.67 -6.51 -6.18
CA GLY A 228 -36.38 -7.03 -4.83
C GLY A 228 -35.63 -8.35 -4.79
N LYS A 229 -35.12 -8.82 -5.93
CA LYS A 229 -34.33 -10.04 -6.02
C LYS A 229 -32.96 -9.88 -5.35
N LEU A 230 -32.36 -8.68 -5.49
CA LEU A 230 -31.15 -8.25 -4.79
C LEU A 230 -31.47 -6.99 -4.01
N PRO A 231 -30.95 -6.84 -2.78
CA PRO A 231 -31.12 -5.62 -1.99
C PRO A 231 -30.36 -4.44 -2.59
N PHE A 232 -29.26 -4.70 -3.27
CA PHE A 232 -28.44 -3.75 -4.01
C PHE A 232 -27.53 -4.53 -4.96
N LEU A 233 -26.87 -3.83 -5.88
CA LEU A 233 -25.80 -4.40 -6.72
C LEU A 233 -24.46 -3.77 -6.31
N ALA A 234 -23.50 -4.61 -5.93
CA ALA A 234 -22.13 -4.21 -5.65
C ALA A 234 -21.19 -4.91 -6.64
N THR A 235 -20.52 -4.13 -7.46
CA THR A 235 -19.56 -4.66 -8.43
C THR A 235 -18.19 -4.03 -8.25
N SER A 236 -17.13 -4.73 -8.61
CA SER A 236 -15.78 -4.17 -8.61
C SER A 236 -14.84 -4.99 -9.48
N CYS A 237 -14.08 -4.31 -10.32
CA CYS A 237 -12.94 -4.87 -11.04
C CYS A 237 -11.67 -4.96 -10.16
N CYS A 238 -11.70 -4.44 -8.92
CA CYS A 238 -10.54 -4.38 -8.02
C CYS A 238 -10.53 -5.58 -7.05
N PRO A 239 -9.61 -6.56 -7.19
CA PRO A 239 -9.50 -7.69 -6.28
C PRO A 239 -9.30 -7.28 -4.82
N SER A 240 -8.52 -6.22 -4.58
CA SER A 240 -8.29 -5.70 -3.23
C SER A 240 -9.57 -5.19 -2.57
N TRP A 241 -10.47 -4.55 -3.33
CA TRP A 241 -11.77 -4.13 -2.84
C TRP A 241 -12.64 -5.34 -2.47
N ILE A 242 -12.66 -6.37 -3.32
CA ILE A 242 -13.41 -7.60 -3.06
C ILE A 242 -12.90 -8.29 -1.78
N MET A 243 -11.58 -8.39 -1.62
CA MET A 243 -10.98 -8.96 -0.41
C MET A 243 -11.33 -8.15 0.83
N MET A 244 -11.25 -6.83 0.77
CA MET A 244 -11.62 -5.92 1.85
C MET A 244 -13.11 -6.07 2.20
N ALA A 245 -13.99 -6.10 1.21
CA ALA A 245 -15.43 -6.28 1.43
C ALA A 245 -15.72 -7.59 2.15
N LYS A 246 -15.13 -8.70 1.70
CA LYS A 246 -15.29 -10.01 2.35
C LYS A 246 -14.76 -10.05 3.79
N GLN A 247 -13.68 -9.34 4.09
CA GLN A 247 -13.09 -9.31 5.43
C GLN A 247 -13.83 -8.38 6.39
N GLN A 248 -14.23 -7.18 5.92
CA GLN A 248 -14.81 -6.14 6.76
C GLN A 248 -16.34 -6.20 6.81
N PHE A 249 -16.95 -6.68 5.74
CA PHE A 249 -18.41 -6.68 5.55
C PHE A 249 -18.93 -8.03 5.03
N PRO A 250 -18.64 -9.14 5.72
CA PRO A 250 -19.00 -10.49 5.25
C PRO A 250 -20.52 -10.68 5.06
N GLN A 251 -21.33 -9.82 5.67
CA GLN A 251 -22.79 -9.85 5.54
C GLN A 251 -23.31 -9.30 4.21
N ILE A 252 -22.48 -8.64 3.43
CA ILE A 252 -22.86 -8.03 2.13
C ILE A 252 -22.01 -8.53 0.97
N ALA A 253 -21.05 -9.43 1.21
CA ALA A 253 -20.11 -9.95 0.22
C ALA A 253 -20.48 -11.36 -0.25
#